data_0eb8e93082324397bdcfca3a9ef5bd71
#
_entry.id   0eb8e93082324397bdcfca3a9ef5bd71
#
_cell.length_a   1.000
_cell.length_b   1.000
_cell.length_c   1.000
_cell.angle_alpha   90.00
_cell.angle_beta   90.00
_cell.angle_gamma   90.00
#
_symmetry.space_group_name_H-M   'P 1'
#
loop_
_entity.id
_entity.type
_entity.pdbx_description
1 polymer ?
#
loop_
_entity_poly.entity_id
_entity_poly.type
_entity_poly.pdbx_seq_one_letter_code
_entity_poly.pdbx_strand_id
1 'polypeptide(L)'
;LYYSSQTGKKEREESWKRDVENGLWIGWKDKGKKIKEGSFQAGQKHGLWMNYNDKGKKYEEGQWKNGELSGKTTMWDKNGAKTIIKSFKKDEKDGLWVWWSPSGNKVKEGSYKLGQKHGKWTYYYADGSKKRLENYVKDKKNGKLIRWYANGLKSEEEFYKNDEKHGKFKYWFDNGRLEKEEKYSNGVQTDGKHYDYFDN
;
A
#
# COMPACT_ATOMS: atom_id res chain seq x y z
N LEU A 1 -19.03 27.05 17.05
CA LEU A 1 -20.06 26.01 17.04
C LEU A 1 -21.14 26.38 16.02
N TYR A 2 -21.40 25.51 15.07
CA TYR A 2 -22.45 25.70 14.07
C TYR A 2 -23.53 24.63 14.24
N TYR A 3 -24.79 25.07 14.12
CA TYR A 3 -25.98 24.21 14.25
C TYR A 3 -26.79 24.24 12.95
N SER A 4 -27.45 23.14 12.60
CA SER A 4 -28.37 23.08 11.48
C SER A 4 -29.56 24.04 11.71
N SER A 5 -29.82 24.89 10.76
CA SER A 5 -31.00 25.78 10.79
C SER A 5 -32.32 25.01 10.72
N GLN A 6 -32.34 23.81 10.16
CA GLN A 6 -33.54 22.97 10.03
C GLN A 6 -33.81 22.07 11.24
N THR A 7 -32.73 21.59 11.92
CA THR A 7 -32.86 20.57 12.96
C THR A 7 -32.37 21.02 14.33
N GLY A 8 -31.72 22.19 14.44
CA GLY A 8 -31.10 22.70 15.66
C GLY A 8 -29.94 21.83 16.19
N LYS A 9 -29.47 20.87 15.41
CA LYS A 9 -28.37 19.94 15.81
C LYS A 9 -27.03 20.47 15.41
N LYS A 10 -26.01 20.11 16.21
CA LYS A 10 -24.63 20.47 15.98
C LYS A 10 -24.15 19.84 14.66
N GLU A 11 -23.68 20.67 13.75
CA GLU A 11 -23.12 20.24 12.44
C GLU A 11 -21.62 20.36 12.40
N ARG A 12 -21.08 21.42 13.03
CA ARG A 12 -19.63 21.69 12.93
C ARG A 12 -19.13 22.45 14.17
N GLU A 13 -17.96 22.10 14.59
CA GLU A 13 -17.14 22.85 15.55
C GLU A 13 -15.82 23.23 14.89
N GLU A 14 -15.47 24.49 15.00
CA GLU A 14 -14.26 25.06 14.42
C GLU A 14 -13.59 25.99 15.41
N SER A 15 -12.29 26.02 15.35
CA SER A 15 -11.47 26.98 16.08
C SER A 15 -10.81 27.97 15.11
N TRP A 16 -10.86 29.25 15.46
CA TRP A 16 -10.36 30.34 14.63
C TRP A 16 -9.36 31.20 15.39
N LYS A 17 -8.35 31.76 14.70
CA LYS A 17 -7.41 32.73 15.23
C LYS A 17 -7.18 33.80 14.16
N ARG A 18 -7.54 35.09 14.46
CA ARG A 18 -7.40 36.23 13.54
C ARG A 18 -8.07 35.92 12.17
N ASP A 19 -9.33 35.49 12.22
CA ASP A 19 -10.16 35.16 11.04
C ASP A 19 -9.64 34.05 10.15
N VAL A 20 -8.70 33.25 10.63
CA VAL A 20 -8.18 32.07 9.94
C VAL A 20 -8.44 30.82 10.76
N GLU A 21 -8.91 29.73 10.13
CA GLU A 21 -9.09 28.44 10.79
C GLU A 21 -7.78 28.00 11.45
N ASN A 22 -7.83 27.76 12.76
CA ASN A 22 -6.64 27.39 13.52
C ASN A 22 -7.02 26.62 14.78
N GLY A 23 -6.63 25.35 14.85
CA GLY A 23 -6.98 24.44 15.93
C GLY A 23 -7.99 23.38 15.52
N LEU A 24 -8.74 22.87 16.49
CA LEU A 24 -9.65 21.74 16.31
C LEU A 24 -10.76 22.03 15.32
N TRP A 25 -11.06 21.05 14.47
CA TRP A 25 -12.19 20.99 13.58
C TRP A 25 -12.90 19.64 13.73
N ILE A 26 -14.22 19.67 13.95
CA ILE A 26 -15.04 18.47 14.04
C ILE A 26 -16.34 18.69 13.24
N GLY A 27 -16.69 17.73 12.39
CA GLY A 27 -17.95 17.68 11.67
C GLY A 27 -18.87 16.55 12.15
N TRP A 28 -20.15 16.83 12.22
CA TRP A 28 -21.20 15.86 12.57
C TRP A 28 -22.24 15.78 11.44
N LYS A 29 -22.91 14.64 11.34
CA LYS A 29 -24.08 14.40 10.51
C LYS A 29 -25.30 14.26 11.42
N ASP A 30 -26.46 14.11 10.81
CA ASP A 30 -27.74 13.89 11.51
C ASP A 30 -27.61 12.98 12.73
N LYS A 31 -28.30 13.34 13.82
CA LYS A 31 -28.30 12.63 15.11
C LYS A 31 -26.98 12.74 15.90
N GLY A 32 -26.14 13.78 15.64
CA GLY A 32 -24.92 14.03 16.43
C GLY A 32 -23.81 13.00 16.21
N LYS A 33 -23.81 12.30 15.09
CA LYS A 33 -22.74 11.36 14.74
C LYS A 33 -21.56 12.10 14.14
N LYS A 34 -20.39 11.94 14.75
CA LYS A 34 -19.13 12.47 14.20
C LYS A 34 -18.86 11.80 12.85
N ILE A 35 -18.54 12.59 11.83
CA ILE A 35 -18.17 12.12 10.50
C ILE A 35 -16.72 12.38 10.18
N LYS A 36 -16.12 13.42 10.79
CA LYS A 36 -14.75 13.83 10.52
C LYS A 36 -14.19 14.66 11.66
N GLU A 37 -12.90 14.54 11.93
CA GLU A 37 -12.19 15.43 12.85
C GLU A 37 -10.73 15.59 12.45
N GLY A 38 -10.12 16.68 12.87
CA GLY A 38 -8.73 17.02 12.64
C GLY A 38 -8.40 18.40 13.15
N SER A 39 -7.30 18.95 12.71
CA SER A 39 -6.89 20.30 13.08
C SER A 39 -6.44 21.09 11.86
N PHE A 40 -6.69 22.39 11.92
CA PHE A 40 -6.12 23.37 11.00
C PHE A 40 -4.98 24.15 11.66
N GLN A 41 -4.02 24.55 10.86
CA GLN A 41 -2.98 25.49 11.21
C GLN A 41 -2.88 26.52 10.08
N ALA A 42 -3.12 27.79 10.40
CA ALA A 42 -3.12 28.89 9.41
C ALA A 42 -4.01 28.57 8.18
N GLY A 43 -5.24 28.10 8.38
CA GLY A 43 -6.20 27.75 7.33
C GLY A 43 -5.92 26.45 6.56
N GLN A 44 -4.86 25.73 6.92
CA GLN A 44 -4.47 24.51 6.23
C GLN A 44 -4.60 23.28 7.15
N LYS A 45 -5.02 22.14 6.60
CA LYS A 45 -5.04 20.89 7.36
C LYS A 45 -3.67 20.57 7.92
N HIS A 46 -3.62 20.26 9.23
CA HIS A 46 -2.39 19.94 9.92
C HIS A 46 -2.61 18.83 10.94
N GLY A 47 -1.61 17.97 11.15
CA GLY A 47 -1.73 16.86 12.10
C GLY A 47 -2.60 15.72 11.58
N LEU A 48 -3.19 14.96 12.50
CA LEU A 48 -4.00 13.77 12.19
C LEU A 48 -5.43 14.17 11.83
N TRP A 49 -5.92 13.67 10.70
CA TRP A 49 -7.32 13.78 10.28
C TRP A 49 -7.95 12.41 10.23
N MET A 50 -9.16 12.31 10.78
CA MET A 50 -9.92 11.05 10.90
C MET A 50 -11.29 11.19 10.26
N ASN A 51 -11.71 10.16 9.53
CA ASN A 51 -13.04 10.03 8.92
C ASN A 51 -13.79 8.86 9.57
N TYR A 52 -15.09 9.04 9.80
CA TYR A 52 -15.96 8.09 10.47
C TYR A 52 -17.15 7.71 9.58
N ASN A 53 -17.56 6.45 9.62
CA ASN A 53 -18.72 5.95 8.90
C ASN A 53 -20.03 6.24 9.66
N ASP A 54 -21.17 5.93 9.06
CA ASP A 54 -22.50 6.16 9.65
C ASP A 54 -22.73 5.41 10.98
N LYS A 55 -21.92 4.42 11.32
CA LYS A 55 -21.93 3.72 12.61
C LYS A 55 -20.97 4.34 13.66
N GLY A 56 -20.32 5.46 13.31
CA GLY A 56 -19.34 6.13 14.17
C GLY A 56 -17.99 5.41 14.28
N LYS A 57 -17.75 4.39 13.43
CA LYS A 57 -16.45 3.71 13.38
C LYS A 57 -15.52 4.46 12.44
N LYS A 58 -14.29 4.66 12.88
CA LYS A 58 -13.22 5.22 12.05
C LYS A 58 -12.93 4.27 10.88
N TYR A 59 -12.93 4.80 9.64
CA TYR A 59 -12.59 4.05 8.45
C TYR A 59 -11.35 4.57 7.74
N GLU A 60 -10.90 5.78 8.09
CA GLU A 60 -9.69 6.37 7.54
C GLU A 60 -9.06 7.33 8.55
N GLU A 61 -7.75 7.34 8.63
CA GLU A 61 -6.97 8.40 9.25
C GLU A 61 -5.75 8.73 8.37
N GLY A 62 -5.37 10.00 8.32
CA GLY A 62 -4.23 10.46 7.53
C GLY A 62 -3.50 11.60 8.19
N GLN A 63 -2.18 11.61 8.02
CA GLN A 63 -1.31 12.66 8.53
C GLN A 63 -1.20 13.77 7.49
N TRP A 64 -1.45 15.02 7.92
CA TRP A 64 -1.42 16.21 7.08
C TRP A 64 -0.38 17.20 7.58
N LYS A 65 0.24 17.92 6.66
CA LYS A 65 1.16 19.01 6.97
C LYS A 65 0.96 20.14 5.95
N ASN A 66 0.58 21.32 6.41
CA ASN A 66 0.36 22.50 5.56
C ASN A 66 -0.57 22.22 4.35
N GLY A 67 -1.70 21.56 4.61
CA GLY A 67 -2.71 21.26 3.59
C GLY A 67 -2.44 20.02 2.73
N GLU A 68 -1.25 19.43 2.81
CA GLU A 68 -0.83 18.27 2.02
C GLU A 68 -0.78 16.99 2.87
N LEU A 69 -1.12 15.83 2.29
CA LEU A 69 -0.89 14.52 2.91
C LEU A 69 0.62 14.30 3.07
N SER A 70 1.06 14.11 4.30
CA SER A 70 2.48 13.96 4.63
C SER A 70 2.68 13.02 5.81
N GLY A 71 2.94 11.76 5.52
CA GLY A 71 3.02 10.69 6.50
C GLY A 71 2.13 9.51 6.15
N LYS A 72 1.67 8.77 7.17
CA LYS A 72 0.87 7.57 6.99
C LYS A 72 -0.62 7.90 6.87
N THR A 73 -1.30 7.21 5.97
CA THR A 73 -2.76 7.08 5.94
C THR A 73 -3.11 5.63 6.18
N THR A 74 -4.02 5.37 7.11
CA THR A 74 -4.52 4.04 7.43
C THR A 74 -6.01 3.96 7.11
N MET A 75 -6.44 2.87 6.48
CA MET A 75 -7.84 2.61 6.19
C MET A 75 -8.29 1.30 6.83
N TRP A 76 -9.55 1.25 7.25
CA TRP A 76 -10.21 0.10 7.85
C TRP A 76 -11.50 -0.22 7.11
N ASP A 77 -11.91 -1.47 7.16
CA ASP A 77 -13.21 -1.90 6.66
C ASP A 77 -14.35 -1.59 7.65
N LYS A 78 -15.57 -1.96 7.27
CA LYS A 78 -16.78 -1.79 8.11
C LYS A 78 -16.71 -2.54 9.45
N ASN A 79 -15.89 -3.57 9.57
CA ASN A 79 -15.70 -4.38 10.77
C ASN A 79 -14.58 -3.83 11.68
N GLY A 80 -13.76 -2.90 11.18
CA GLY A 80 -12.63 -2.31 11.87
C GLY A 80 -11.30 -3.04 11.63
N ALA A 81 -11.25 -3.97 10.67
CA ALA A 81 -10.00 -4.58 10.24
C ALA A 81 -9.24 -3.63 9.31
N LYS A 82 -7.91 -3.55 9.47
CA LYS A 82 -7.07 -2.76 8.56
C LYS A 82 -7.12 -3.34 7.17
N THR A 83 -7.31 -2.49 6.18
CA THR A 83 -7.31 -2.87 4.76
C THR A 83 -6.07 -2.38 4.04
N ILE A 84 -5.58 -1.18 4.38
CA ILE A 84 -4.42 -0.60 3.72
C ILE A 84 -3.74 0.44 4.60
N ILE A 85 -2.40 0.45 4.57
CA ILE A 85 -1.57 1.58 4.99
C ILE A 85 -0.89 2.14 3.74
N LYS A 86 -0.92 3.46 3.61
CA LYS A 86 -0.29 4.25 2.55
C LYS A 86 0.65 5.25 3.17
N SER A 87 1.77 5.53 2.53
CA SER A 87 2.69 6.59 2.94
C SER A 87 2.77 7.66 1.86
N PHE A 88 2.76 8.93 2.29
CA PHE A 88 2.76 10.08 1.41
C PHE A 88 3.81 11.11 1.85
N LYS A 89 4.28 11.90 0.91
CA LYS A 89 5.08 13.09 1.11
C LYS A 89 4.60 14.16 0.14
N LYS A 90 3.99 15.23 0.65
CA LYS A 90 3.39 16.31 -0.16
C LYS A 90 2.43 15.76 -1.22
N ASP A 91 1.41 15.02 -0.79
CA ASP A 91 0.40 14.35 -1.61
C ASP A 91 0.93 13.26 -2.58
N GLU A 92 2.25 13.15 -2.77
CA GLU A 92 2.84 12.08 -3.58
C GLU A 92 3.03 10.79 -2.79
N LYS A 93 2.85 9.64 -3.46
CA LYS A 93 3.17 8.33 -2.85
C LYS A 93 4.66 8.26 -2.56
N ASP A 94 5.01 8.17 -1.27
CA ASP A 94 6.41 8.05 -0.83
C ASP A 94 6.49 7.21 0.43
N GLY A 95 7.29 6.14 0.41
CA GLY A 95 7.43 5.18 1.50
C GLY A 95 6.58 3.92 1.35
N LEU A 96 6.43 3.19 2.45
CA LEU A 96 5.82 1.86 2.50
C LEU A 96 4.31 1.90 2.32
N TRP A 97 3.79 0.99 1.48
CA TRP A 97 2.39 0.68 1.32
C TRP A 97 2.15 -0.80 1.63
N VAL A 98 1.13 -1.09 2.43
CA VAL A 98 0.77 -2.46 2.84
C VAL A 98 -0.73 -2.67 2.68
N TRP A 99 -1.12 -3.81 2.13
CA TRP A 99 -2.51 -4.22 1.95
C TRP A 99 -2.79 -5.50 2.70
N TRP A 100 -3.94 -5.59 3.33
CA TRP A 100 -4.42 -6.75 4.06
C TRP A 100 -5.72 -7.28 3.47
N SER A 101 -5.92 -8.59 3.59
CA SER A 101 -7.19 -9.26 3.34
C SER A 101 -8.17 -9.03 4.50
N PRO A 102 -9.46 -9.29 4.32
CA PRO A 102 -10.43 -9.27 5.41
C PRO A 102 -10.10 -10.26 6.55
N SER A 103 -9.35 -11.32 6.27
CA SER A 103 -8.85 -12.29 7.28
C SER A 103 -7.65 -11.77 8.08
N GLY A 104 -7.14 -10.56 7.79
CA GLY A 104 -6.01 -9.95 8.50
C GLY A 104 -4.63 -10.35 8.00
N ASN A 105 -4.54 -11.21 6.98
CA ASN A 105 -3.26 -11.56 6.36
C ASN A 105 -2.82 -10.49 5.36
N LYS A 106 -1.50 -10.25 5.26
CA LYS A 106 -0.97 -9.38 4.21
C LYS A 106 -1.26 -9.96 2.83
N VAL A 107 -1.71 -9.12 1.89
CA VAL A 107 -1.89 -9.45 0.48
C VAL A 107 -0.67 -9.04 -0.32
N LYS A 108 -0.18 -7.85 -0.06
CA LYS A 108 1.05 -7.32 -0.69
C LYS A 108 1.61 -6.17 0.12
N GLU A 109 2.89 -5.91 -0.06
CA GLU A 109 3.56 -4.71 0.42
C GLU A 109 4.66 -4.28 -0.54
N GLY A 110 4.98 -2.99 -0.52
CA GLY A 110 6.06 -2.42 -1.33
C GLY A 110 6.18 -0.93 -1.09
N SER A 111 7.23 -0.34 -1.61
CA SER A 111 7.49 1.08 -1.42
C SER A 111 7.34 1.86 -2.71
N TYR A 112 6.91 3.10 -2.55
CA TYR A 112 6.96 4.13 -3.59
C TYR A 112 8.02 5.17 -3.25
N LYS A 113 8.58 5.80 -4.26
CA LYS A 113 9.44 6.97 -4.17
C LYS A 113 9.03 7.94 -5.26
N LEU A 114 8.62 9.16 -4.90
CA LEU A 114 8.14 10.16 -5.84
C LEU A 114 7.05 9.59 -6.79
N GLY A 115 6.01 8.99 -6.21
CA GLY A 115 4.89 8.40 -6.95
C GLY A 115 5.15 7.05 -7.62
N GLN A 116 6.40 6.65 -7.83
CA GLN A 116 6.82 5.47 -8.58
C GLN A 116 7.18 4.30 -7.67
N LYS A 117 6.89 3.06 -8.11
CA LYS A 117 7.35 1.86 -7.40
C LYS A 117 8.87 1.85 -7.29
N HIS A 118 9.36 1.56 -6.07
CA HIS A 118 10.79 1.52 -5.80
C HIS A 118 11.12 0.45 -4.75
N GLY A 119 12.25 -0.26 -4.94
CA GLY A 119 12.68 -1.31 -4.03
C GLY A 119 11.85 -2.59 -4.13
N LYS A 120 11.80 -3.34 -3.04
CA LYS A 120 11.13 -4.65 -2.97
C LYS A 120 9.62 -4.51 -2.91
N TRP A 121 8.92 -5.34 -3.71
CA TRP A 121 7.49 -5.57 -3.66
C TRP A 121 7.25 -7.04 -3.37
N THR A 122 6.55 -7.33 -2.29
CA THR A 122 6.24 -8.70 -1.87
C THR A 122 4.73 -8.93 -1.95
N TYR A 123 4.35 -10.05 -2.51
CA TYR A 123 2.98 -10.54 -2.61
C TYR A 123 2.86 -11.84 -1.83
N TYR A 124 1.72 -12.08 -1.23
CA TYR A 124 1.50 -13.19 -0.32
C TYR A 124 0.33 -14.06 -0.78
N TYR A 125 0.37 -15.33 -0.42
CA TYR A 125 -0.76 -16.23 -0.48
C TYR A 125 -1.77 -15.91 0.64
N ALA A 126 -2.95 -16.54 0.59
CA ALA A 126 -4.00 -16.32 1.58
C ALA A 126 -3.61 -16.78 3.00
N ASP A 127 -2.71 -17.74 3.12
CA ASP A 127 -2.15 -18.23 4.39
C ASP A 127 -1.05 -17.31 4.97
N GLY A 128 -0.65 -16.27 4.22
CA GLY A 128 0.41 -15.33 4.60
C GLY A 128 1.82 -15.74 4.16
N SER A 129 1.99 -16.89 3.52
CA SER A 129 3.28 -17.30 2.91
C SER A 129 3.61 -16.44 1.69
N LYS A 130 4.89 -16.31 1.36
CA LYS A 130 5.33 -15.52 0.20
C LYS A 130 4.92 -16.20 -1.10
N LYS A 131 4.28 -15.43 -1.99
CA LYS A 131 3.90 -15.84 -3.34
C LYS A 131 4.88 -15.31 -4.38
N ARG A 132 5.28 -14.05 -4.29
CA ARG A 132 6.14 -13.39 -5.26
C ARG A 132 6.88 -12.22 -4.63
N LEU A 133 8.13 -12.05 -5.04
CA LEU A 133 8.96 -10.88 -4.74
C LEU A 133 9.44 -10.27 -6.05
N GLU A 134 9.33 -8.97 -6.17
CA GLU A 134 9.79 -8.19 -7.33
C GLU A 134 10.63 -7.01 -6.84
N ASN A 135 11.60 -6.59 -7.64
CA ASN A 135 12.36 -5.37 -7.37
C ASN A 135 12.09 -4.34 -8.46
N TYR A 136 11.92 -3.09 -8.04
CA TYR A 136 11.59 -1.97 -8.91
C TYR A 136 12.53 -0.79 -8.71
N VAL A 137 12.82 -0.09 -9.80
CA VAL A 137 13.43 1.24 -9.82
C VAL A 137 12.62 2.10 -10.78
N LYS A 138 11.95 3.15 -10.28
CA LYS A 138 11.12 4.07 -11.08
C LYS A 138 10.08 3.32 -11.94
N ASP A 139 9.24 2.49 -11.29
CA ASP A 139 8.21 1.62 -11.90
C ASP A 139 8.72 0.48 -12.80
N LYS A 140 9.99 0.45 -13.17
CA LYS A 140 10.58 -0.60 -13.98
C LYS A 140 11.11 -1.72 -13.13
N LYS A 141 10.87 -2.99 -13.52
CA LYS A 141 11.51 -4.15 -12.90
C LYS A 141 13.02 -4.03 -13.03
N ASN A 142 13.70 -4.10 -11.89
CA ASN A 142 15.15 -3.98 -11.86
C ASN A 142 15.72 -4.83 -10.71
N GLY A 143 16.39 -5.90 -11.02
CA GLY A 143 16.89 -6.90 -10.06
C GLY A 143 16.10 -8.20 -10.10
N LYS A 144 16.15 -8.95 -9.00
CA LYS A 144 15.54 -10.27 -8.90
C LYS A 144 14.02 -10.21 -8.81
N LEU A 145 13.36 -11.14 -9.52
CA LEU A 145 12.00 -11.56 -9.32
C LEU A 145 12.03 -13.02 -8.87
N ILE A 146 11.31 -13.34 -7.81
CA ILE A 146 11.21 -14.70 -7.28
C ILE A 146 9.75 -15.04 -7.10
N ARG A 147 9.34 -16.24 -7.53
CA ARG A 147 8.03 -16.81 -7.24
C ARG A 147 8.18 -18.08 -6.42
N TRP A 148 7.17 -18.38 -5.65
CA TRP A 148 7.07 -19.57 -4.82
C TRP A 148 5.76 -20.31 -5.10
N TYR A 149 5.80 -21.61 -5.01
CA TYR A 149 4.63 -22.45 -4.88
C TYR A 149 3.95 -22.30 -3.53
N ALA A 150 2.73 -22.79 -3.39
CA ALA A 150 2.01 -22.75 -2.12
C ALA A 150 2.67 -23.61 -1.02
N ASN A 151 3.45 -24.63 -1.40
CA ASN A 151 4.24 -25.44 -0.49
C ASN A 151 5.52 -24.75 0.02
N GLY A 152 5.77 -23.50 -0.40
CA GLY A 152 6.90 -22.68 0.01
C GLY A 152 8.19 -22.88 -0.78
N LEU A 153 8.24 -23.84 -1.70
CA LEU A 153 9.39 -24.05 -2.59
C LEU A 153 9.40 -22.99 -3.68
N LYS A 154 10.58 -22.61 -4.15
CA LYS A 154 10.70 -21.69 -5.30
C LYS A 154 10.15 -22.35 -6.56
N SER A 155 9.37 -21.58 -7.36
CA SER A 155 8.94 -21.95 -8.70
C SER A 155 9.76 -21.23 -9.78
N GLU A 156 10.16 -19.98 -9.53
CA GLU A 156 10.88 -19.17 -10.51
C GLU A 156 11.87 -18.22 -9.82
N GLU A 157 13.03 -18.05 -10.43
CA GLU A 157 13.98 -16.98 -10.11
C GLU A 157 14.45 -16.34 -11.41
N GLU A 158 14.13 -15.07 -11.58
CA GLU A 158 14.35 -14.28 -12.78
C GLU A 158 15.14 -13.03 -12.43
N PHE A 159 15.84 -12.45 -13.40
CA PHE A 159 16.53 -11.20 -13.23
C PHE A 159 16.17 -10.23 -14.36
N TYR A 160 15.85 -8.99 -13.99
CA TYR A 160 15.45 -7.93 -14.91
C TYR A 160 16.38 -6.71 -14.77
N LYS A 161 16.57 -6.01 -15.88
CA LYS A 161 17.22 -4.70 -15.94
C LYS A 161 16.33 -3.79 -16.79
N ASN A 162 15.70 -2.79 -16.14
CA ASN A 162 14.78 -1.84 -16.77
C ASN A 162 13.64 -2.51 -17.58
N ASP A 163 12.96 -3.53 -16.99
CA ASP A 163 11.91 -4.38 -17.57
C ASP A 163 12.39 -5.41 -18.59
N GLU A 164 13.62 -5.39 -19.01
CA GLU A 164 14.18 -6.38 -19.92
C GLU A 164 14.75 -7.58 -19.16
N LYS A 165 14.52 -8.79 -19.69
CA LYS A 165 15.12 -10.01 -19.16
C LYS A 165 16.64 -9.92 -19.25
N HIS A 166 17.34 -10.21 -18.13
CA HIS A 166 18.80 -10.13 -18.07
C HIS A 166 19.38 -11.14 -17.08
N GLY A 167 20.48 -11.80 -17.45
CA GLY A 167 21.12 -12.79 -16.58
C GLY A 167 20.44 -14.16 -16.58
N LYS A 168 20.51 -14.88 -15.48
CA LYS A 168 20.01 -16.24 -15.35
C LYS A 168 18.56 -16.27 -14.90
N PHE A 169 17.78 -17.15 -15.54
CA PHE A 169 16.40 -17.49 -15.24
C PHE A 169 16.36 -18.96 -14.86
N LYS A 170 15.78 -19.28 -13.71
CA LYS A 170 15.64 -20.63 -13.21
C LYS A 170 14.19 -20.93 -12.89
N TYR A 171 13.77 -22.12 -13.25
CA TYR A 171 12.42 -22.64 -13.02
C TYR A 171 12.54 -23.97 -12.30
N TRP A 172 11.68 -24.24 -11.37
CA TRP A 172 11.68 -25.47 -10.58
C TRP A 172 10.28 -26.09 -10.62
N PHE A 173 10.24 -27.41 -10.58
CA PHE A 173 9.04 -28.18 -10.29
C PHE A 173 8.58 -27.95 -8.83
N ASP A 174 7.36 -28.34 -8.53
CA ASP A 174 6.77 -28.21 -7.20
C ASP A 174 7.39 -29.12 -6.12
N ASN A 175 8.17 -30.13 -6.56
CA ASN A 175 9.03 -30.97 -5.69
C ASN A 175 10.40 -30.33 -5.41
N GLY A 176 10.69 -29.14 -5.97
CA GLY A 176 11.92 -28.38 -5.77
C GLY A 176 13.08 -28.73 -6.70
N ARG A 177 12.87 -29.68 -7.63
CA ARG A 177 13.90 -30.03 -8.65
C ARG A 177 13.93 -28.95 -9.73
N LEU A 178 15.13 -28.68 -10.26
CA LEU A 178 15.31 -27.72 -11.35
C LEU A 178 14.65 -28.29 -12.63
N GLU A 179 13.74 -27.50 -13.20
CA GLU A 179 13.03 -27.80 -14.44
C GLU A 179 13.77 -27.21 -15.64
N LYS A 180 14.16 -25.94 -15.54
CA LYS A 180 14.72 -25.21 -16.65
C LYS A 180 15.69 -24.12 -16.18
N GLU A 181 16.77 -23.91 -16.90
CA GLU A 181 17.66 -22.78 -16.78
C GLU A 181 17.81 -22.07 -18.12
N GLU A 182 17.65 -20.77 -18.15
CA GLU A 182 17.81 -19.93 -19.33
C GLU A 182 18.72 -18.75 -19.00
N LYS A 183 19.38 -18.21 -20.00
CA LYS A 183 20.22 -17.01 -19.88
C LYS A 183 19.77 -15.97 -20.90
N TYR A 184 19.66 -14.74 -20.44
CA TYR A 184 19.24 -13.59 -21.24
C TYR A 184 20.26 -12.46 -21.19
N SER A 185 20.38 -11.73 -22.29
CA SER A 185 21.10 -10.47 -22.38
C SER A 185 20.23 -9.47 -23.11
N ASN A 186 19.86 -8.36 -22.44
CA ASN A 186 19.03 -7.29 -23.00
C ASN A 186 17.76 -7.81 -23.72
N GLY A 187 17.00 -8.68 -23.04
CA GLY A 187 15.77 -9.25 -23.52
C GLY A 187 15.91 -10.46 -24.46
N VAL A 188 17.09 -10.72 -24.99
CA VAL A 188 17.35 -11.83 -25.94
C VAL A 188 17.87 -13.04 -25.19
N GLN A 189 17.30 -14.22 -25.44
CA GLN A 189 17.79 -15.48 -24.89
C GLN A 189 19.12 -15.86 -25.55
N THR A 190 20.13 -16.15 -24.74
CA THR A 190 21.48 -16.48 -25.20
C THR A 190 21.86 -17.95 -24.93
N ASP A 191 21.17 -18.61 -23.99
CA ASP A 191 21.39 -20.00 -23.62
C ASP A 191 20.15 -20.57 -22.93
N GLY A 192 20.00 -21.91 -22.89
CA GLY A 192 18.92 -22.57 -22.17
C GLY A 192 19.14 -24.09 -22.07
N LYS A 193 18.77 -24.65 -20.91
CA LYS A 193 18.75 -26.08 -20.62
C LYS A 193 17.42 -26.47 -20.02
N HIS A 194 16.94 -27.65 -20.37
CA HIS A 194 15.71 -28.25 -19.83
C HIS A 194 16.05 -29.56 -19.12
N TYR A 195 15.33 -29.87 -18.06
CA TYR A 195 15.53 -31.07 -17.25
C TYR A 195 14.20 -31.76 -17.05
N ASP A 196 14.17 -33.09 -17.18
CA ASP A 196 12.93 -33.84 -17.02
C ASP A 196 12.57 -34.01 -15.53
N TYR A 197 11.25 -34.11 -15.25
CA TYR A 197 10.72 -34.24 -13.88
C TYR A 197 11.26 -35.51 -13.18
N PHE A 198 11.53 -36.59 -13.94
CA PHE A 198 11.93 -37.90 -13.46
C PHE A 198 13.43 -38.18 -13.53
N ASP A 199 14.25 -37.27 -14.04
CA ASP A 199 15.70 -37.44 -14.04
C ASP A 199 16.24 -37.43 -12.61
N ASN A 200 17.01 -38.49 -12.26
CA ASN A 200 17.61 -38.71 -10.94
C ASN A 200 18.79 -37.81 -10.68
#